data_6fdec9736ea655a2fb16096c4996e6c1
#
_entry.id   6fdec9736ea655a2fb16096c4996e6c1
#
_cell.length_a   1.000
_cell.length_b   1.000
_cell.length_c   1.000
_cell.angle_alpha   90.00
_cell.angle_beta   90.00
_cell.angle_gamma   90.00
#
_symmetry.space_group_name_H-M   'P 1'
#
loop_
_entity.id
_entity.type
_entity.pdbx_description
1 polymer ?
#
loop_
_entity_poly.entity_id
_entity_poly.type
_entity_poly.pdbx_seq_one_letter_code
_entity_poly.pdbx_strand_id
1 'polypeptide(L)'
;MNYKAIKFFGITALLFLPLWAGAQQQMSEEEEIKQMREAIDRSVESYENLLDLEDWQSFYVDSILTHDYTALRQELKALRDAKMTNNDAYVQVQDKWAEQIYNAFHKVFNEEQWQKYLKTGAARDKKSRDKRAAKRN
;
A
#
# COMPACT_ATOMS: atom_id res chain seq x y z
N MET A 1 27.76 0.28 -19.11
CA MET A 1 26.87 1.02 -18.22
C MET A 1 26.24 0.04 -17.25
N ASN A 2 26.74 0.04 -16.03
CA ASN A 2 26.17 -0.80 -14.98
C ASN A 2 24.91 -0.10 -14.45
N TYR A 3 23.77 -0.46 -14.98
CA TYR A 3 22.54 -0.20 -14.27
C TYR A 3 22.55 -1.10 -13.03
N LYS A 4 23.02 -0.54 -11.92
CA LYS A 4 22.75 -1.16 -10.64
C LYS A 4 21.25 -1.31 -10.56
N ALA A 5 20.79 -2.53 -10.64
CA ALA A 5 19.41 -2.87 -10.36
C ALA A 5 19.10 -2.29 -8.98
N ILE A 6 18.46 -1.14 -8.96
CA ILE A 6 17.86 -0.62 -7.75
C ILE A 6 16.79 -1.64 -7.43
N LYS A 7 17.10 -2.50 -6.49
CA LYS A 7 16.13 -3.44 -5.96
C LYS A 7 15.03 -2.61 -5.32
N PHE A 8 13.97 -2.38 -6.06
CA PHE A 8 12.74 -1.77 -5.57
C PHE A 8 12.07 -2.74 -4.60
N PHE A 9 12.65 -2.86 -3.41
CA PHE A 9 12.05 -3.57 -2.29
C PHE A 9 11.17 -2.65 -1.43
N GLY A 10 10.85 -1.46 -1.92
CA GLY A 10 10.35 -0.40 -1.05
C GLY A 10 8.84 -0.16 -1.04
N ILE A 11 8.11 -0.54 -2.08
CA ILE A 11 6.74 -0.01 -2.25
C ILE A 11 5.69 -0.91 -1.61
N THR A 12 5.95 -2.19 -1.54
CA THR A 12 5.01 -3.16 -0.93
C THR A 12 5.21 -3.33 0.59
N ALA A 13 6.35 -2.91 1.11
CA ALA A 13 6.68 -3.07 2.54
C ALA A 13 5.88 -2.15 3.47
N LEU A 14 5.17 -1.20 2.93
CA LEU A 14 4.38 -0.25 3.72
C LEU A 14 3.10 -0.82 4.32
N LEU A 15 2.60 -1.91 3.74
CA LEU A 15 1.43 -2.60 4.27
C LEU A 15 1.80 -3.62 5.35
N PHE A 16 3.08 -3.93 5.49
CA PHE A 16 3.60 -4.84 6.52
C PHE A 16 4.38 -4.07 7.58
N LEU A 17 3.72 -3.17 8.27
CA LEU A 17 4.19 -2.89 9.63
C LEU A 17 4.06 -4.22 10.39
N PRO A 18 5.16 -4.74 10.96
CA PRO A 18 5.08 -6.00 11.66
C PRO A 18 4.09 -5.87 12.83
N LEU A 19 2.93 -6.47 12.69
CA LEU A 19 2.00 -6.73 13.80
C LEU A 19 2.65 -7.62 14.89
N TRP A 20 3.94 -7.90 14.73
CA TRP A 20 4.73 -8.81 15.57
C TRP A 20 5.49 -8.13 16.69
N ALA A 21 5.40 -6.83 16.86
CA ALA A 21 5.93 -6.21 18.05
C ALA A 21 4.95 -6.41 19.21
N GLY A 22 4.81 -7.65 19.63
CA GLY A 22 4.22 -7.96 20.92
C GLY A 22 4.95 -7.16 21.99
N ALA A 23 4.22 -6.35 22.75
CA ALA A 23 4.56 -5.87 24.08
C ALA A 23 5.64 -4.79 24.24
N GLN A 24 6.16 -4.12 23.21
CA GLN A 24 7.08 -3.00 23.45
C GLN A 24 6.61 -1.75 22.72
N GLN A 25 6.17 -0.79 23.53
CA GLN A 25 5.82 0.60 23.18
C GLN A 25 4.87 0.72 22.00
N GLN A 26 3.58 0.83 22.31
CA GLN A 26 2.61 1.34 21.36
C GLN A 26 3.07 2.72 20.90
N MET A 27 3.35 2.82 19.61
CA MET A 27 3.59 4.08 18.95
C MET A 27 2.38 4.99 19.18
N SER A 28 2.61 6.27 19.46
CA SER A 28 1.52 7.22 19.59
C SER A 28 0.76 7.35 18.25
N GLU A 29 -0.50 7.70 18.33
CA GLU A 29 -1.31 7.91 17.11
C GLU A 29 -0.70 8.98 16.20
N GLU A 30 -0.15 10.04 16.78
CA GLU A 30 0.54 11.10 16.03
C GLU A 30 1.76 10.56 15.28
N GLU A 31 2.52 9.68 15.91
CA GLU A 31 3.69 9.07 15.30
C GLU A 31 3.33 8.09 14.19
N GLU A 32 2.26 7.31 14.35
CA GLU A 32 1.71 6.46 13.29
C GLU A 32 1.29 7.29 12.06
N ILE A 33 0.58 8.41 12.28
CA ILE A 33 0.15 9.31 11.21
C ILE A 33 1.35 9.93 10.50
N LYS A 34 2.34 10.39 11.28
CA LYS A 34 3.58 10.94 10.72
C LYS A 34 4.30 9.94 9.84
N GLN A 35 4.50 8.71 10.34
CA GLN A 35 5.17 7.67 9.56
C GLN A 35 4.38 7.28 8.31
N MET A 36 3.06 7.21 8.41
CA MET A 36 2.19 7.00 7.26
C MET A 36 2.38 8.10 6.21
N ARG A 37 2.39 9.38 6.62
CA ARG A 37 2.58 10.51 5.71
C ARG A 37 3.94 10.44 5.01
N GLU A 38 5.01 10.23 5.76
CA GLU A 38 6.36 10.10 5.20
C GLU A 38 6.46 8.93 4.20
N ALA A 39 5.78 7.85 4.48
CA ALA A 39 5.74 6.69 3.63
C ALA A 39 4.96 6.95 2.33
N ILE A 40 3.84 7.68 2.41
CA ILE A 40 3.09 8.13 1.22
C ILE A 40 3.96 9.05 0.36
N ASP A 41 4.64 10.02 0.97
CA ASP A 41 5.51 10.94 0.24
C ASP A 41 6.61 10.20 -0.54
N ARG A 42 7.26 9.22 0.11
CA ARG A 42 8.25 8.37 -0.57
C ARG A 42 7.65 7.56 -1.72
N SER A 43 6.44 7.07 -1.54
CA SER A 43 5.74 6.30 -2.59
C SER A 43 5.39 7.18 -3.78
N VAL A 44 4.88 8.38 -3.55
CA VAL A 44 4.58 9.37 -4.61
C VAL A 44 5.83 9.68 -5.40
N GLU A 45 6.93 10.05 -4.72
CA GLU A 45 8.22 10.34 -5.35
C GLU A 45 8.73 9.15 -6.19
N SER A 46 8.61 7.94 -5.66
CA SER A 46 9.00 6.73 -6.38
C SER A 46 8.18 6.52 -7.66
N TYR A 47 6.87 6.73 -7.60
CA TYR A 47 6.01 6.60 -8.77
C TYR A 47 6.24 7.72 -9.78
N GLU A 48 6.45 8.95 -9.33
CA GLU A 48 6.84 10.05 -10.21
C GLU A 48 8.08 9.71 -11.04
N ASN A 49 9.11 9.22 -10.37
CA ASN A 49 10.38 8.88 -11.03
C ASN A 49 10.27 7.63 -11.93
N LEU A 50 9.54 6.62 -11.50
CA LEU A 50 9.43 5.36 -12.24
C LEU A 50 8.53 5.47 -13.47
N LEU A 51 7.41 6.19 -13.32
CA LEU A 51 6.33 6.24 -14.30
C LEU A 51 6.33 7.55 -15.11
N ASP A 52 7.21 8.49 -14.77
CA ASP A 52 7.22 9.81 -15.38
C ASP A 52 5.84 10.47 -15.32
N LEU A 53 5.31 10.59 -14.11
CA LEU A 53 3.96 11.11 -13.89
C LEU A 53 3.88 12.60 -14.20
N GLU A 54 2.77 12.99 -14.79
CA GLU A 54 2.39 14.40 -14.89
C GLU A 54 1.92 14.94 -13.52
N ASP A 55 1.97 16.24 -13.30
CA ASP A 55 1.62 16.86 -12.02
C ASP A 55 0.22 16.46 -11.52
N TRP A 56 -0.77 16.41 -12.43
CA TRP A 56 -2.12 16.00 -12.06
C TRP A 56 -2.19 14.52 -11.64
N GLN A 57 -1.38 13.65 -12.26
CA GLN A 57 -1.30 12.24 -11.88
C GLN A 57 -0.68 12.09 -10.48
N SER A 58 0.41 12.81 -10.22
CA SER A 58 1.04 12.84 -8.90
C SER A 58 0.08 13.29 -7.81
N PHE A 59 -0.72 14.33 -8.09
CA PHE A 59 -1.76 14.81 -7.18
C PHE A 59 -2.80 13.72 -6.88
N TYR A 60 -3.28 13.00 -7.90
CA TYR A 60 -4.24 11.91 -7.71
C TYR A 60 -3.62 10.73 -6.96
N VAL A 61 -2.38 10.36 -7.27
CA VAL A 61 -1.67 9.29 -6.54
C VAL A 61 -1.55 9.64 -5.06
N ASP A 62 -1.12 10.86 -4.73
CA ASP A 62 -1.06 11.32 -3.33
C ASP A 62 -2.43 11.28 -2.66
N SER A 63 -3.47 11.76 -3.32
CA SER A 63 -4.83 11.79 -2.80
C SER A 63 -5.38 10.38 -2.55
N ILE A 64 -5.18 9.45 -3.48
CA ILE A 64 -5.61 8.05 -3.34
C ILE A 64 -4.90 7.40 -2.16
N LEU A 65 -3.58 7.51 -2.09
CA LEU A 65 -2.80 6.91 -1.01
C LEU A 65 -3.16 7.50 0.35
N THR A 66 -3.33 8.81 0.43
CA THR A 66 -3.69 9.49 1.69
C THR A 66 -5.06 9.02 2.18
N HIS A 67 -6.06 9.01 1.30
CA HIS A 67 -7.40 8.55 1.65
C HIS A 67 -7.41 7.07 2.06
N ASP A 68 -6.86 6.22 1.23
CA ASP A 68 -6.99 4.77 1.39
C ASP A 68 -6.12 4.23 2.54
N TYR A 69 -4.92 4.77 2.76
CA TYR A 69 -4.12 4.39 3.92
C TYR A 69 -4.69 4.92 5.23
N THR A 70 -5.31 6.09 5.21
CA THR A 70 -6.01 6.61 6.39
C THR A 70 -7.17 5.69 6.77
N ALA A 71 -7.97 5.28 5.80
CA ALA A 71 -9.09 4.37 6.01
C ALA A 71 -8.60 2.97 6.46
N LEU A 72 -7.55 2.44 5.82
CA LEU A 72 -6.91 1.19 6.21
C LEU A 72 -6.47 1.24 7.68
N ARG A 73 -5.76 2.31 8.07
CA ARG A 73 -5.30 2.48 9.45
C ARG A 73 -6.47 2.48 10.44
N GLN A 74 -7.54 3.18 10.11
CA GLN A 74 -8.73 3.25 10.96
C GLN A 74 -9.41 1.88 11.12
N GLU A 75 -9.56 1.12 10.04
CA GLU A 75 -10.14 -0.22 10.10
C GLU A 75 -9.26 -1.20 10.88
N LEU A 76 -7.93 -1.16 10.68
CA LEU A 76 -7.01 -1.99 11.46
C LEU A 76 -7.03 -1.62 12.93
N LYS A 77 -7.11 -0.32 13.25
CA LYS A 77 -7.25 0.16 14.64
C LYS A 77 -8.54 -0.37 15.26
N ALA A 78 -9.65 -0.33 14.55
CA ALA A 78 -10.93 -0.85 15.03
C ALA A 78 -10.86 -2.35 15.36
N LEU A 79 -10.17 -3.14 14.54
CA LEU A 79 -9.93 -4.56 14.82
C LEU A 79 -9.08 -4.77 16.08
N ARG A 80 -8.03 -3.98 16.27
CA ARG A 80 -7.20 -4.03 17.47
C ARG A 80 -7.99 -3.64 18.72
N ASP A 81 -8.75 -2.56 18.66
CA ASP A 81 -9.57 -2.08 19.77
C ASP A 81 -10.66 -3.09 20.16
N ALA A 82 -11.19 -3.82 19.19
CA ALA A 82 -12.10 -4.94 19.40
C ALA A 82 -11.41 -6.23 19.86
N LYS A 83 -10.08 -6.20 20.05
CA LYS A 83 -9.25 -7.36 20.45
C LYS A 83 -9.40 -8.56 19.51
N MET A 84 -9.56 -8.28 18.21
CA MET A 84 -9.63 -9.32 17.20
C MET A 84 -8.31 -10.08 17.14
N THR A 85 -8.38 -11.41 17.30
CA THR A 85 -7.21 -12.31 17.29
C THR A 85 -7.07 -13.08 15.98
N ASN A 86 -8.11 -13.12 15.16
CA ASN A 86 -8.07 -13.79 13.87
C ASN A 86 -7.21 -12.99 12.88
N ASN A 87 -6.03 -13.52 12.55
CA ASN A 87 -5.11 -12.88 11.60
C ASN A 87 -5.72 -12.67 10.22
N ASP A 88 -6.60 -13.56 9.76
CA ASP A 88 -7.24 -13.43 8.45
C ASP A 88 -8.13 -12.17 8.36
N ALA A 89 -8.75 -11.73 9.47
CA ALA A 89 -9.52 -10.50 9.51
C ALA A 89 -8.66 -9.28 9.14
N TYR A 90 -7.43 -9.20 9.64
CA TYR A 90 -6.48 -8.14 9.30
C TYR A 90 -6.03 -8.22 7.86
N VAL A 91 -5.74 -9.42 7.36
CA VAL A 91 -5.36 -9.63 5.96
C VAL A 91 -6.49 -9.23 5.01
N GLN A 92 -7.74 -9.54 5.34
CA GLN A 92 -8.89 -9.13 4.51
C GLN A 92 -9.01 -7.60 4.39
N VAL A 93 -8.80 -6.88 5.48
CA VAL A 93 -8.83 -5.41 5.47
C VAL A 93 -7.69 -4.85 4.62
N GLN A 94 -6.48 -5.39 4.77
CA GLN A 94 -5.33 -4.99 3.94
C GLN A 94 -5.57 -5.28 2.46
N ASP A 95 -6.08 -6.46 2.13
CA ASP A 95 -6.39 -6.86 0.75
C ASP A 95 -7.46 -5.95 0.12
N LYS A 96 -8.49 -5.60 0.88
CA LYS A 96 -9.55 -4.70 0.42
C LYS A 96 -9.00 -3.35 -0.04
N TRP A 97 -8.18 -2.71 0.80
CA TRP A 97 -7.63 -1.40 0.48
C TRP A 97 -6.54 -1.46 -0.59
N ALA A 98 -5.72 -2.52 -0.60
CA ALA A 98 -4.76 -2.74 -1.66
C ALA A 98 -5.44 -2.93 -3.03
N GLU A 99 -6.56 -3.64 -3.08
CA GLU A 99 -7.37 -3.79 -4.29
C GLU A 99 -7.96 -2.46 -4.75
N GLN A 100 -8.43 -1.64 -3.82
CA GLN A 100 -8.99 -0.33 -4.14
C GLN A 100 -7.92 0.60 -4.73
N ILE A 101 -6.72 0.65 -4.13
CA ILE A 101 -5.59 1.41 -4.66
C ILE A 101 -5.21 0.93 -6.06
N TYR A 102 -5.08 -0.37 -6.26
CA TYR A 102 -4.77 -0.97 -7.56
C TYR A 102 -5.77 -0.53 -8.63
N ASN A 103 -7.06 -0.61 -8.35
CA ASN A 103 -8.11 -0.20 -9.29
C ASN A 103 -8.13 1.31 -9.54
N ALA A 104 -7.86 2.12 -8.51
CA ALA A 104 -7.78 3.57 -8.65
C ALA A 104 -6.57 3.99 -9.51
N PHE A 105 -5.42 3.38 -9.31
CA PHE A 105 -4.23 3.64 -10.12
C PHE A 105 -4.42 3.26 -11.58
N HIS A 106 -5.15 2.19 -11.85
CA HIS A 106 -5.47 1.80 -13.23
C HIS A 106 -6.24 2.88 -13.99
N LYS A 107 -7.03 3.68 -13.29
CA LYS A 107 -7.77 4.81 -13.89
C LYS A 107 -6.93 6.06 -14.11
N VAL A 108 -5.85 6.22 -13.32
CA VAL A 108 -4.98 7.41 -13.35
C VAL A 108 -3.84 7.24 -14.33
N PHE A 109 -3.28 6.04 -14.45
CA PHE A 109 -2.13 5.76 -15.29
C PHE A 109 -2.55 5.49 -16.75
N ASN A 110 -1.75 5.95 -17.71
CA ASN A 110 -1.87 5.51 -19.10
C ASN A 110 -1.35 4.06 -19.23
N GLU A 111 -1.52 3.46 -20.39
CA GLU A 111 -1.18 2.05 -20.62
C GLU A 111 0.33 1.76 -20.39
N GLU A 112 1.22 2.63 -20.85
CA GLU A 112 2.66 2.46 -20.65
C GLU A 112 3.03 2.52 -19.17
N GLN A 113 2.50 3.51 -18.44
CA GLN A 113 2.69 3.67 -17.01
C GLN A 113 2.11 2.48 -16.24
N TRP A 114 0.94 2.01 -16.65
CA TRP A 114 0.30 0.84 -16.06
C TRP A 114 1.15 -0.41 -16.19
N GLN A 115 1.70 -0.68 -17.37
CA GLN A 115 2.58 -1.82 -17.58
C GLN A 115 3.87 -1.74 -16.73
N LYS A 116 4.44 -0.55 -16.58
CA LYS A 116 5.58 -0.33 -15.67
C LYS A 116 5.19 -0.55 -14.20
N TYR A 117 4.03 -0.04 -13.79
CA TYR A 117 3.50 -0.26 -12.44
C TYR A 117 3.31 -1.74 -12.13
N LEU A 118 2.73 -2.51 -13.03
CA LEU A 118 2.53 -3.95 -12.85
C LEU A 118 3.86 -4.69 -12.58
N LYS A 119 4.95 -4.24 -13.20
CA LYS A 119 6.29 -4.83 -13.01
C LYS A 119 6.95 -4.50 -11.67
N THR A 120 6.41 -3.59 -10.90
CA THR A 120 6.91 -3.27 -9.54
C THR A 120 6.60 -4.32 -8.49
N GLY A 121 5.91 -5.38 -8.87
CA GLY A 121 5.34 -6.38 -7.97
C GLY A 121 3.82 -6.30 -7.86
N ALA A 122 3.19 -5.26 -8.41
CA ALA A 122 1.76 -5.06 -8.33
C ALA A 122 0.94 -6.21 -8.95
N ALA A 123 1.40 -6.76 -10.08
CA ALA A 123 0.74 -7.91 -10.72
C ALA A 123 0.82 -9.17 -9.84
N ARG A 124 1.97 -9.43 -9.23
CA ARG A 124 2.18 -10.56 -8.30
C ARG A 124 1.28 -10.42 -7.07
N ASP A 125 1.23 -9.23 -6.50
CA ASP A 125 0.45 -8.95 -5.30
C ASP A 125 -1.06 -9.04 -5.59
N LYS A 126 -1.50 -8.57 -6.74
CA LYS A 126 -2.88 -8.76 -7.24
C LYS A 126 -3.24 -10.24 -7.32
N LYS A 127 -2.38 -11.04 -7.93
CA LYS A 127 -2.58 -12.50 -8.04
C LYS A 127 -2.68 -13.17 -6.67
N SER A 128 -1.87 -12.75 -5.71
CA SER A 128 -1.90 -13.27 -4.34
C SER A 128 -3.20 -12.93 -3.62
N ARG A 129 -3.68 -11.70 -3.77
CA ARG A 129 -4.99 -11.27 -3.22
C ARG A 129 -6.14 -12.06 -3.82
N ASP A 130 -6.14 -12.25 -5.13
CA ASP A 130 -7.18 -13.01 -5.82
C ASP A 130 -7.23 -14.48 -5.34
N LYS A 131 -6.07 -15.11 -5.11
CA LYS A 131 -5.99 -16.45 -4.54
C LYS A 131 -6.58 -16.52 -3.14
N ARG A 132 -6.29 -15.52 -2.29
CA ARG A 132 -6.86 -15.47 -0.94
C ARG A 132 -8.36 -15.27 -0.97
N ALA A 133 -8.86 -14.39 -1.83
CA ALA A 133 -10.29 -14.18 -2.01
C ALA A 133 -11.02 -15.46 -2.49
N ALA A 134 -10.44 -16.19 -3.44
CA ALA A 134 -11.00 -17.43 -3.94
C ALA A 134 -11.10 -18.54 -2.86
N LYS A 135 -10.18 -18.56 -1.89
CA LYS A 135 -10.21 -19.54 -0.79
C LYS A 135 -11.28 -19.23 0.27
N ARG A 136 -11.77 -17.99 0.32
CA ARG A 136 -12.80 -17.55 1.29
C ARG A 136 -14.22 -17.80 0.77
N ASN A 137 -14.37 -18.00 -0.52
CA ASN A 137 -15.63 -18.33 -1.19
C ASN A 137 -15.78 -19.83 -1.34
#